data_0703045fe7c5f6e1875cfb0212f22598
#
_entry.id   0703045fe7c5f6e1875cfb0212f22598
#
_cell.length_a   1.000
_cell.length_b   1.000
_cell.length_c   1.000
_cell.angle_alpha   90.00
_cell.angle_beta   90.00
_cell.angle_gamma   90.00
#
_symmetry.space_group_name_H-M   'P 1'
#
loop_
_entity.id
_entity.type
_entity.pdbx_description
1 polymer ?
#
loop_
_entity_poly.entity_id
_entity_poly.type
_entity_poly.pdbx_seq_one_letter_code
_entity_poly.pdbx_strand_id
1 'polypeptide(L)'
;TKGNYFENSKPKPYNVYGWTKLSSETLVKMLENYVVIRTRFFDKTKIRFNTAATDIFTSMIEVKDLVNEIKNISSTKFIGVINVGGRRKSDFVNYKKFKKNIMPCKRKDIVKNLGFKIAKDASMNLNLLKRLKGKSWKKSL
;
A
#
# COMPACT_ATOMS: atom_id res chain seq x y z
N THR A 1 4.50 8.99 12.49
CA THR A 1 3.50 8.81 11.40
C THR A 1 2.19 8.37 12.00
N LYS A 2 1.08 9.03 11.62
CA LYS A 2 -0.26 8.80 12.19
C LYS A 2 -1.01 7.65 11.53
N GLY A 3 -0.61 7.23 10.33
CA GLY A 3 -1.35 6.27 9.52
C GLY A 3 -2.66 6.83 8.97
N ASN A 4 -3.46 5.96 8.36
CA ASN A 4 -4.76 6.29 7.76
C ASN A 4 -4.70 7.46 6.76
N TYR A 5 -3.66 7.48 5.91
CA TYR A 5 -3.44 8.54 4.93
C TYR A 5 -4.49 8.51 3.83
N PHE A 6 -5.11 9.67 3.58
CA PHE A 6 -6.02 9.90 2.46
C PHE A 6 -5.25 10.18 1.17
N GLU A 7 -5.93 10.14 0.03
CA GLU A 7 -5.37 10.43 -1.29
C GLU A 7 -4.83 11.87 -1.38
N ASN A 8 -5.45 12.81 -0.70
CA ASN A 8 -5.01 14.21 -0.60
C ASN A 8 -3.96 14.47 0.48
N SER A 9 -3.56 13.45 1.26
CA SER A 9 -2.49 13.61 2.24
C SER A 9 -1.17 13.96 1.56
N LYS A 10 -0.46 14.98 2.06
CA LYS A 10 0.82 15.43 1.51
C LYS A 10 1.88 14.32 1.66
N PRO A 11 2.46 13.81 0.56
CA PRO A 11 3.52 12.83 0.63
C PRO A 11 4.77 13.38 1.34
N LYS A 12 5.43 12.52 2.13
CA LYS A 12 6.68 12.85 2.84
C LYS A 12 7.68 11.70 2.63
N PRO A 13 8.39 11.66 1.50
CA PRO A 13 9.39 10.63 1.24
C PRO A 13 10.54 10.67 2.26
N TYR A 14 11.01 9.50 2.69
CA TYR A 14 12.10 9.36 3.64
C TYR A 14 13.42 8.94 2.98
N ASN A 15 13.37 8.49 1.73
CA ASN A 15 14.52 7.98 1.00
C ASN A 15 14.41 8.26 -0.51
N VAL A 16 15.48 7.98 -1.24
CA VAL A 16 15.56 8.21 -2.70
C VAL A 16 14.44 7.46 -3.44
N TYR A 17 14.16 6.22 -3.08
CA TYR A 17 13.07 5.45 -3.70
C TYR A 17 11.71 6.16 -3.55
N GLY A 18 11.40 6.66 -2.36
CA GLY A 18 10.17 7.44 -2.13
C GLY A 18 10.11 8.71 -2.98
N TRP A 19 11.24 9.39 -3.15
CA TRP A 19 11.34 10.57 -4.01
C TRP A 19 11.13 10.23 -5.48
N THR A 20 11.71 9.14 -6.00
CA THR A 20 11.46 8.72 -7.39
C THR A 20 9.99 8.41 -7.65
N LYS A 21 9.30 7.76 -6.69
CA LYS A 21 7.86 7.49 -6.79
C LYS A 21 7.01 8.75 -6.76
N LEU A 22 7.37 9.72 -5.91
CA LEU A 22 6.66 11.00 -5.88
C LEU A 22 6.86 11.80 -7.16
N SER A 23 8.07 11.83 -7.71
CA SER A 23 8.35 12.48 -9.00
C SER A 23 7.55 11.85 -10.14
N SER A 24 7.51 10.51 -10.21
CA SER A 24 6.69 9.78 -11.20
C SER A 24 5.19 10.12 -11.05
N GLU A 25 4.68 10.18 -9.82
CA GLU A 25 3.29 10.58 -9.56
C GLU A 25 3.02 12.01 -10.04
N THR A 26 3.96 12.93 -9.83
CA THR A 26 3.83 14.33 -10.25
C THR A 26 3.78 14.45 -11.78
N LEU A 27 4.66 13.73 -12.49
CA LEU A 27 4.68 13.71 -13.95
C LEU A 27 3.40 13.13 -14.55
N VAL A 28 2.91 12.01 -14.01
CA VAL A 28 1.67 11.39 -14.48
C VAL A 28 0.46 12.30 -14.31
N LYS A 29 0.42 13.13 -13.26
CA LYS A 29 -0.65 14.12 -13.04
C LYS A 29 -0.70 15.27 -14.04
N MET A 30 0.33 15.42 -14.88
CA MET A 30 0.30 16.40 -16.00
C MET A 30 -0.54 15.92 -17.18
N LEU A 31 -0.93 14.64 -17.23
CA LEU A 31 -1.80 14.08 -18.25
C LEU A 31 -3.26 14.41 -17.91
N GLU A 32 -4.09 14.63 -18.94
CA GLU A 32 -5.53 14.87 -18.74
C GLU A 32 -6.27 13.67 -18.15
N ASN A 33 -5.91 12.46 -18.59
CA ASN A 33 -6.50 11.21 -18.17
C ASN A 33 -5.46 10.34 -17.49
N TYR A 34 -5.51 10.24 -16.16
CA TYR A 34 -4.56 9.43 -15.41
C TYR A 34 -5.19 8.72 -14.22
N VAL A 35 -4.60 7.60 -13.83
CA VAL A 35 -4.86 6.96 -12.55
C VAL A 35 -3.53 6.66 -11.85
N VAL A 36 -3.35 7.26 -10.69
CA VAL A 36 -2.23 6.94 -9.79
C VAL A 36 -2.73 6.03 -8.68
N ILE A 37 -2.22 4.81 -8.64
CA ILE A 37 -2.53 3.85 -7.59
C ILE A 37 -1.43 3.88 -6.53
N ARG A 38 -1.76 4.38 -5.34
CA ARG A 38 -0.89 4.28 -4.17
C ARG A 38 -1.15 2.98 -3.45
N THR A 39 -0.14 2.14 -3.36
CA THR A 39 -0.27 0.81 -2.77
C THR A 39 1.02 0.35 -2.10
N ARG A 40 0.93 -0.62 -1.21
CA ARG A 40 2.02 -1.46 -0.75
C ARG A 40 1.56 -2.90 -0.88
N PHE A 41 2.24 -3.68 -1.70
CA PHE A 41 1.87 -5.06 -1.97
C PHE A 41 2.99 -6.04 -1.62
N PHE A 42 2.65 -7.31 -1.54
CA PHE A 42 3.58 -8.42 -1.37
C PHE A 42 3.12 -9.64 -2.15
N ASP A 43 4.07 -10.50 -2.47
CA ASP A 43 3.82 -11.83 -3.02
C ASP A 43 3.97 -12.85 -1.89
N LYS A 44 2.88 -13.56 -1.56
CA LYS A 44 2.86 -14.56 -0.49
C LYS A 44 3.80 -15.73 -0.76
N THR A 45 4.15 -16.00 -2.02
CA THR A 45 5.06 -17.08 -2.43
C THR A 45 6.54 -16.66 -2.33
N LYS A 46 6.82 -15.36 -2.17
CA LYS A 46 8.18 -14.79 -2.21
C LYS A 46 8.59 -14.09 -0.90
N ILE A 47 8.05 -14.53 0.24
CA ILE A 47 8.42 -13.97 1.55
C ILE A 47 9.80 -14.49 1.95
N ARG A 48 10.87 -13.71 1.70
CA ARG A 48 12.28 -14.12 1.90
C ARG A 48 12.80 -13.92 3.31
N PHE A 49 12.19 -13.04 4.11
CA PHE A 49 12.66 -12.73 5.49
C PHE A 49 12.06 -13.68 6.51
N ASN A 50 12.79 -13.87 7.62
CA ASN A 50 12.41 -14.75 8.72
C ASN A 50 11.83 -13.99 9.92
N THR A 51 11.90 -12.65 9.91
CA THR A 51 11.37 -11.79 10.96
C THR A 51 10.46 -10.72 10.37
N ALA A 52 9.47 -10.25 11.13
CA ALA A 52 8.62 -9.15 10.75
C ALA A 52 8.20 -8.31 11.96
N ALA A 53 8.06 -6.99 11.74
CA ALA A 53 7.78 -6.07 12.82
C ALA A 53 6.33 -6.16 13.31
N THR A 54 6.17 -6.18 14.63
CA THR A 54 4.87 -6.12 15.31
C THR A 54 4.34 -4.68 15.45
N ASP A 55 5.20 -3.69 15.27
CA ASP A 55 4.97 -2.25 15.48
C ASP A 55 5.22 -1.39 14.23
N ILE A 56 5.25 -2.01 13.04
CA ILE A 56 5.12 -1.35 11.74
C ILE A 56 3.74 -1.69 11.19
N PHE A 57 2.90 -0.67 10.95
CA PHE A 57 1.54 -0.85 10.46
C PHE A 57 1.39 -0.36 9.02
N THR A 58 0.65 -1.12 8.22
CA THR A 58 0.42 -0.83 6.80
C THR A 58 -0.96 -1.30 6.34
N SER A 59 -1.37 -0.84 5.16
CA SER A 59 -2.52 -1.37 4.41
C SER A 59 -2.04 -2.27 3.27
N MET A 60 -1.17 -3.23 3.58
CA MET A 60 -0.58 -4.12 2.60
C MET A 60 -1.62 -5.04 1.95
N ILE A 61 -1.48 -5.31 0.65
CA ILE A 61 -2.34 -6.17 -0.14
C ILE A 61 -1.52 -7.26 -0.83
N GLU A 62 -2.09 -8.44 -1.01
CA GLU A 62 -1.46 -9.51 -1.79
C GLU A 62 -1.51 -9.18 -3.28
N VAL A 63 -0.47 -9.54 -4.03
CA VAL A 63 -0.31 -9.13 -5.43
C VAL A 63 -1.48 -9.57 -6.33
N LYS A 64 -2.05 -10.75 -6.12
CA LYS A 64 -3.22 -11.22 -6.89
C LYS A 64 -4.45 -10.35 -6.65
N ASP A 65 -4.68 -9.97 -5.38
CA ASP A 65 -5.78 -9.09 -5.03
C ASP A 65 -5.57 -7.69 -5.63
N LEU A 66 -4.32 -7.18 -5.61
CA LEU A 66 -3.97 -5.92 -6.26
C LEU A 66 -4.26 -5.94 -7.77
N VAL A 67 -3.90 -7.02 -8.47
CA VAL A 67 -4.19 -7.17 -9.91
C VAL A 67 -5.69 -7.08 -10.18
N ASN A 68 -6.52 -7.73 -9.35
CA ASN A 68 -7.97 -7.64 -9.49
C ASN A 68 -8.48 -6.21 -9.26
N GLU A 69 -7.94 -5.49 -8.25
CA GLU A 69 -8.31 -4.10 -8.03
C GLU A 69 -7.91 -3.20 -9.20
N ILE A 70 -6.72 -3.41 -9.79
CA ILE A 70 -6.26 -2.66 -10.97
C ILE A 70 -7.21 -2.90 -12.15
N LYS A 71 -7.57 -4.15 -12.46
CA LYS A 71 -8.52 -4.48 -13.52
C LYS A 71 -9.86 -3.77 -13.31
N ASN A 72 -10.38 -3.80 -12.09
CA ASN A 72 -11.65 -3.17 -11.75
C ASN A 72 -11.60 -1.65 -11.89
N ILE A 73 -10.52 -1.02 -11.43
CA ILE A 73 -10.34 0.43 -11.58
C ILE A 73 -10.21 0.82 -13.06
N SER A 74 -9.46 0.03 -13.84
CA SER A 74 -9.25 0.27 -15.29
C SER A 74 -10.56 0.18 -16.10
N SER A 75 -11.55 -0.57 -15.62
CA SER A 75 -12.88 -0.65 -16.27
C SER A 75 -13.79 0.55 -15.92
N THR A 76 -13.34 1.46 -15.07
CA THR A 76 -14.09 2.67 -14.69
C THR A 76 -13.60 3.89 -15.45
N LYS A 77 -14.37 4.97 -15.41
CA LYS A 77 -13.96 6.30 -15.88
C LYS A 77 -13.27 7.13 -14.80
N PHE A 78 -12.72 6.48 -13.77
CA PHE A 78 -12.05 7.16 -12.67
C PHE A 78 -10.77 7.84 -13.15
N ILE A 79 -10.59 9.11 -12.81
CA ILE A 79 -9.37 9.89 -13.03
C ILE A 79 -8.91 10.41 -11.67
N GLY A 80 -7.61 10.32 -11.39
CA GLY A 80 -7.03 10.85 -10.18
C GLY A 80 -6.15 9.87 -9.41
N VAL A 81 -5.99 10.15 -8.12
CA VAL A 81 -5.20 9.32 -7.19
C VAL A 81 -6.13 8.44 -6.37
N ILE A 82 -5.78 7.18 -6.19
CA ILE A 82 -6.53 6.24 -5.38
C ILE A 82 -5.61 5.38 -4.52
N ASN A 83 -5.97 5.20 -3.25
CA ASN A 83 -5.32 4.26 -2.36
C ASN A 83 -5.91 2.86 -2.54
N VAL A 84 -5.05 1.87 -2.82
CA VAL A 84 -5.43 0.46 -2.96
C VAL A 84 -4.65 -0.38 -1.97
N GLY A 85 -5.35 -1.12 -1.12
CA GLY A 85 -4.72 -1.92 -0.08
C GLY A 85 -5.69 -2.75 0.74
N GLY A 86 -5.14 -3.47 1.71
CA GLY A 86 -5.87 -4.24 2.70
C GLY A 86 -6.16 -3.43 3.98
N ARG A 87 -6.81 -4.08 4.94
CA ARG A 87 -7.02 -3.50 6.28
C ARG A 87 -5.68 -3.20 6.95
N ARG A 88 -5.62 -2.13 7.75
CA ARG A 88 -4.47 -1.82 8.59
C ARG A 88 -4.11 -3.00 9.49
N LYS A 89 -2.90 -3.52 9.36
CA LYS A 89 -2.32 -4.59 10.17
C LYS A 89 -0.83 -4.34 10.35
N SER A 90 -0.22 -4.98 11.36
CA SER A 90 1.24 -4.99 11.44
C SER A 90 1.85 -5.88 10.35
N ASP A 91 3.11 -5.60 10.00
CA ASP A 91 3.83 -6.44 9.03
C ASP A 91 3.88 -7.89 9.51
N PHE A 92 4.08 -8.13 10.82
CA PHE A 92 4.06 -9.47 11.39
C PHE A 92 2.73 -10.19 11.15
N VAL A 93 1.58 -9.55 11.41
CA VAL A 93 0.26 -10.16 11.20
C VAL A 93 0.01 -10.44 9.71
N ASN A 94 0.47 -9.57 8.82
CA ASN A 94 0.33 -9.78 7.37
C ASN A 94 1.09 -11.02 6.91
N TYR A 95 2.35 -11.18 7.32
CA TYR A 95 3.21 -12.26 6.83
C TYR A 95 3.00 -13.58 7.57
N LYS A 96 2.69 -13.56 8.88
CA LYS A 96 2.45 -14.75 9.70
C LYS A 96 1.33 -15.63 9.14
N LYS A 97 0.34 -15.01 8.49
CA LYS A 97 -0.74 -15.73 7.81
C LYS A 97 -0.22 -16.70 6.72
N PHE A 98 0.89 -16.36 6.04
CA PHE A 98 1.41 -17.09 4.90
C PHE A 98 2.72 -17.83 5.18
N LYS A 99 3.50 -17.37 6.15
CA LYS A 99 4.75 -17.98 6.58
C LYS A 99 4.70 -18.27 8.08
N LYS A 100 4.36 -19.51 8.44
CA LYS A 100 4.13 -19.93 9.86
C LYS A 100 5.33 -19.75 10.77
N ASN A 101 6.55 -19.92 10.24
CA ASN A 101 7.81 -19.83 11.01
C ASN A 101 8.40 -18.41 11.08
N ILE A 102 7.67 -17.37 10.63
CA ILE A 102 8.14 -15.99 10.77
C ILE A 102 8.13 -15.58 12.24
N MET A 103 9.22 -14.95 12.68
CA MET A 103 9.41 -14.52 14.08
C MET A 103 9.06 -13.04 14.24
N PRO A 104 8.48 -12.63 15.36
CA PRO A 104 8.21 -11.23 15.65
C PRO A 104 9.51 -10.47 15.95
N CYS A 105 9.60 -9.22 15.48
CA CYS A 105 10.65 -8.28 15.87
C CYS A 105 10.05 -6.88 16.08
N LYS A 106 10.86 -5.91 16.44
CA LYS A 106 10.47 -4.49 16.56
C LYS A 106 11.04 -3.69 15.41
N ARG A 107 10.35 -2.58 15.09
CA ARG A 107 10.81 -1.63 14.06
C ARG A 107 12.25 -1.18 14.26
N LYS A 108 12.67 -0.93 15.51
CA LYS A 108 14.03 -0.51 15.85
C LYS A 108 15.09 -1.52 15.37
N ASP A 109 14.81 -2.81 15.44
CA ASP A 109 15.73 -3.86 15.05
C ASP A 109 15.92 -3.89 13.52
N ILE A 110 14.83 -3.62 12.76
CA ILE A 110 14.88 -3.52 11.30
C ILE A 110 15.64 -2.25 10.87
N VAL A 111 15.31 -1.10 11.46
CA VAL A 111 15.89 0.20 11.09
C VAL A 111 17.40 0.24 11.35
N LYS A 112 17.88 -0.42 12.43
CA LYS A 112 19.31 -0.51 12.75
C LYS A 112 20.14 -1.12 11.59
N ASN A 113 19.54 -2.04 10.83
CA ASN A 113 20.23 -2.77 9.76
C ASN A 113 20.02 -2.12 8.37
N LEU A 114 19.10 -1.18 8.21
CA LEU A 114 18.74 -0.64 6.89
C LEU A 114 19.39 0.69 6.54
N GLY A 115 19.96 1.40 7.51
CA GLY A 115 20.56 2.72 7.28
C GLY A 115 19.58 3.85 6.91
N PHE A 116 18.27 3.58 6.88
CA PHE A 116 17.23 4.60 6.60
C PHE A 116 16.00 4.45 7.49
N LYS A 117 15.24 5.54 7.61
CA LYS A 117 14.03 5.57 8.45
C LYS A 117 12.87 4.83 7.79
N ILE A 118 12.10 4.09 8.59
CA ILE A 118 10.83 3.45 8.20
C ILE A 118 9.69 4.10 9.00
N ALA A 119 8.58 4.38 8.35
CA ALA A 119 7.37 4.87 9.01
C ALA A 119 6.83 3.83 10.01
N LYS A 120 6.43 4.27 11.21
CA LYS A 120 5.75 3.39 12.18
C LYS A 120 4.37 2.97 11.68
N ASP A 121 3.66 3.88 11.04
CA ASP A 121 2.37 3.61 10.45
C ASP A 121 2.26 4.30 9.09
N ALA A 122 2.15 3.50 8.04
CA ALA A 122 1.96 3.91 6.65
C ALA A 122 0.62 3.38 6.10
N SER A 123 -0.34 3.10 6.98
CA SER A 123 -1.67 2.67 6.56
C SER A 123 -2.40 3.77 5.79
N MET A 124 -3.26 3.35 4.89
CA MET A 124 -4.00 4.22 3.98
C MET A 124 -5.51 4.18 4.29
N ASN A 125 -6.18 5.30 4.08
CA ASN A 125 -7.64 5.35 4.05
C ASN A 125 -8.12 4.75 2.72
N LEU A 126 -9.08 3.84 2.79
CA LEU A 126 -9.59 3.10 1.63
C LEU A 126 -11.07 3.42 1.32
N ASN A 127 -11.60 4.52 1.85
CA ASN A 127 -13.01 4.86 1.66
C ASN A 127 -13.35 5.20 0.21
N LEU A 128 -12.40 5.81 -0.53
CA LEU A 128 -12.60 6.08 -1.96
C LEU A 128 -12.71 4.79 -2.75
N LEU A 129 -11.80 3.83 -2.53
CA LEU A 129 -11.85 2.50 -3.16
C LEU A 129 -13.18 1.79 -2.88
N LYS A 130 -13.63 1.80 -1.62
CA LYS A 130 -14.93 1.19 -1.24
C LYS A 130 -16.10 1.84 -1.95
N ARG A 131 -16.11 3.17 -2.10
CA ARG A 131 -17.17 3.91 -2.81
C ARG A 131 -17.20 3.57 -4.30
N LEU A 132 -16.02 3.44 -4.94
CA LEU A 132 -15.96 3.04 -6.34
C LEU A 132 -16.52 1.62 -6.52
N LYS A 133 -16.15 0.68 -5.66
CA LYS A 133 -16.70 -0.68 -5.67
C LYS A 133 -18.22 -0.70 -5.55
N GLY A 134 -18.81 0.11 -4.67
CA GLY A 134 -20.25 0.17 -4.48
C GLY A 134 -21.04 0.76 -5.65
N LYS A 135 -20.41 1.60 -6.49
CA LYS A 135 -21.07 2.28 -7.61
C LYS A 135 -20.97 1.53 -8.94
N SER A 136 -19.84 0.90 -9.24
CA SER A 136 -19.57 0.33 -10.57
C SER A 136 -19.90 -1.16 -10.66
N TRP A 137 -19.86 -1.90 -9.55
CA TRP A 137 -20.06 -3.36 -9.58
C TRP A 137 -21.51 -3.81 -9.52
N LYS A 138 -22.43 -2.89 -9.23
CA LYS A 138 -23.89 -3.14 -9.36
C LYS A 138 -24.39 -3.05 -10.82
N LYS A 139 -23.55 -2.65 -11.77
CA LYS A 139 -23.91 -2.54 -13.20
C LYS A 139 -23.44 -3.71 -14.08
N SER A 140 -22.81 -4.73 -13.48
CA SER A 140 -22.25 -5.90 -14.20
C SER A 140 -22.92 -7.22 -13.81
N LEU A 141 -24.15 -7.17 -13.26
CA LEU A 141 -25.03 -8.32 -13.05
C LEU A 141 -26.30 -8.18 -13.88
#